data_b388fe6e3a01fabddcafbaf720a2d20d
#
_entry.id   b388fe6e3a01fabddcafbaf720a2d20d
#
_cell.length_a   1.000
_cell.length_b   1.000
_cell.length_c   1.000
_cell.angle_alpha   90.00
_cell.angle_beta   90.00
_cell.angle_gamma   90.00
#
_symmetry.space_group_name_H-M   'P 1'
#
loop_
_entity.id
_entity.type
_entity.pdbx_description
1 polymer ?
#
loop_
_entity_poly.entity_id
_entity_poly.type
_entity_poly.pdbx_seq_one_letter_code
_entity_poly.pdbx_strand_id
1 'polypeptide(L)'
;MKAVIVGIVALAMGWGPGASIAAGLADGVKVEMDSSAVHAGMEPGKYVCGAGHLHIKGTVQNLGAVAVGPVKVAGTVFDAEGKVLGTATASTRQAVLNPNDKAPVDLEFLKVTGPLIKQVKNQELTVVAVAPKQ
;
A
#
# COMPACT_ATOMS: atom_id res chain seq x y z
N MET A 1 -1.84 -17.83 0.10
CA MET A 1 -1.42 -17.29 0.01
C MET A 1 -0.41 -16.70 0.09
N LYS A 2 -0.36 -16.91 -0.22
CA LYS A 2 0.53 -16.38 -0.29
C LYS A 2 1.28 -15.53 0.03
N ALA A 3 1.30 -15.94 -0.03
CA ALA A 3 1.98 -15.15 0.17
C ALA A 3 2.77 -14.64 0.27
N VAL A 4 2.75 -15.00 0.37
CA VAL A 4 3.44 -14.35 0.39
C VAL A 4 4.37 -13.88 0.36
N ILE A 5 4.33 -14.20 0.19
CA ILE A 5 5.16 -13.72 0.09
C ILE A 5 5.93 -13.00 0.04
N VAL A 6 5.83 -13.12 -0.09
CA VAL A 6 6.55 -12.34 -0.35
C VAL A 6 7.27 -11.64 -0.04
N GLY A 7 7.16 -11.87 0.00
CA GLY A 7 7.77 -11.17 0.15
C GLY A 7 8.55 -10.76 0.41
N ILE A 8 8.47 -11.08 0.37
CA ILE A 8 9.35 -10.58 0.65
C ILE A 8 10.26 -10.15 0.44
N VAL A 9 10.09 -10.37 0.02
CA VAL A 9 10.95 -9.88 -0.33
C VAL A 9 11.69 -9.14 -0.09
N ALA A 10 11.52 -9.36 -0.03
CA ALA A 10 12.16 -8.63 0.10
C ALA A 10 13.09 -8.28 0.29
N LEU A 11 13.06 -8.71 0.21
CA LEU A 11 13.86 -8.36 0.29
C LEU A 11 14.75 -7.96 0.22
N ALA A 12 14.51 -8.19 0.04
CA ALA A 12 15.31 -7.80 -0.12
C ALA A 12 16.04 -7.36 -0.16
N MET A 13 15.71 -7.64 -0.03
CA MET A 13 16.59 -7.11 -0.24
C MET A 13 17.60 -6.37 0.20
N GLY A 14 17.96 -6.13 0.96
CA GLY A 14 19.03 -5.35 1.46
C GLY A 14 20.23 -5.29 0.55
N TRP A 15 20.04 -4.56 -0.46
CA TRP A 15 21.02 -4.56 -1.53
C TRP A 15 22.11 -3.57 -1.32
N GLY A 16 21.78 -2.40 -0.83
CA GLY A 16 22.74 -1.36 -0.62
C GLY A 16 22.49 -0.64 0.68
N PRO A 17 23.42 0.25 1.08
CA PRO A 17 23.27 0.95 2.35
C PRO A 17 21.98 1.74 2.47
N GLY A 18 21.55 2.41 1.43
CA GLY A 18 20.31 3.14 1.46
C GLY A 18 19.11 2.22 1.58
N ALA A 19 19.14 1.08 0.87
CA ALA A 19 18.08 0.09 0.96
C ALA A 19 18.03 -0.52 2.35
N SER A 20 19.18 -0.77 2.98
CA SER A 20 19.22 -1.32 4.33
C SER A 20 18.58 -0.37 5.35
N ILE A 21 18.85 0.93 5.23
CA ILE A 21 18.25 1.92 6.12
C ILE A 21 16.74 1.96 5.92
N ALA A 22 16.30 1.98 4.67
CA ALA A 22 14.88 2.01 4.37
C ALA A 22 14.21 0.74 4.85
N ALA A 23 14.85 -0.43 4.68
CA ALA A 23 14.30 -1.70 5.13
C ALA A 23 14.16 -1.72 6.65
N GLY A 24 15.15 -1.20 7.39
CA GLY A 24 15.06 -1.13 8.84
C GLY A 24 13.90 -0.29 9.33
N LEU A 25 13.66 0.85 8.68
CA LEU A 25 12.52 1.68 9.02
C LEU A 25 11.21 1.00 8.61
N ALA A 26 11.21 0.37 7.45
CA ALA A 26 10.01 -0.28 6.93
C ALA A 26 9.56 -1.45 7.80
N ASP A 27 10.48 -2.13 8.48
CA ASP A 27 10.14 -3.25 9.35
C ASP A 27 9.20 -2.84 10.48
N GLY A 28 9.24 -1.58 10.89
CA GLY A 28 8.37 -1.08 11.94
C GLY A 28 7.07 -0.47 11.43
N VAL A 29 6.84 -0.50 10.12
CA VAL A 29 5.68 0.17 9.53
C VAL A 29 4.85 -0.86 8.78
N LYS A 30 3.54 -0.88 9.01
CA LYS A 30 2.66 -1.77 8.27
C LYS A 30 1.60 -0.98 7.52
N VAL A 31 1.05 -1.58 6.47
CA VAL A 31 -0.07 -1.03 5.73
C VAL A 31 -1.15 -2.09 5.63
N GLU A 32 -2.39 -1.65 5.78
CA GLU A 32 -3.58 -2.51 5.62
C GLU A 32 -4.62 -1.76 4.83
N MET A 33 -5.51 -2.49 4.18
CA MET A 33 -6.67 -1.86 3.56
C MET A 33 -7.53 -1.25 4.66
N ASP A 34 -8.10 -0.09 4.36
CA ASP A 34 -8.98 0.59 5.31
C ASP A 34 -10.38 -0.01 5.19
N SER A 35 -10.65 -1.01 6.02
CA SER A 35 -11.93 -1.70 5.98
C SER A 35 -13.10 -0.85 6.47
N SER A 36 -12.83 0.31 7.05
CA SER A 36 -13.88 1.23 7.46
C SER A 36 -14.38 2.11 6.30
N ALA A 37 -13.63 2.14 5.18
CA ALA A 37 -14.01 2.93 4.01
C ALA A 37 -14.95 2.09 3.15
N VAL A 38 -16.25 2.23 3.39
CA VAL A 38 -17.28 1.42 2.73
C VAL A 38 -18.00 2.25 1.67
N HIS A 39 -18.07 1.71 0.45
CA HIS A 39 -18.76 2.35 -0.67
C HIS A 39 -19.73 1.35 -1.28
N ALA A 40 -20.90 1.83 -1.71
CA ALA A 40 -21.94 0.97 -2.24
C ALA A 40 -21.43 0.17 -3.44
N GLY A 41 -21.70 -1.13 -3.44
CA GLY A 41 -21.33 -2.01 -4.54
C GLY A 41 -19.87 -2.41 -4.60
N MET A 42 -19.06 -2.00 -3.61
CA MET A 42 -17.63 -2.30 -3.59
C MET A 42 -17.25 -2.97 -2.28
N GLU A 43 -16.18 -3.75 -2.30
CA GLU A 43 -15.60 -4.29 -1.07
C GLU A 43 -15.04 -3.15 -0.22
N PRO A 44 -15.01 -3.33 1.12
CA PRO A 44 -14.42 -2.29 1.97
C PRO A 44 -13.00 -1.93 1.55
N GLY A 45 -12.70 -0.64 1.57
CA GLY A 45 -11.40 -0.13 1.16
C GLY A 45 -11.29 0.19 -0.32
N LYS A 46 -12.27 -0.21 -1.14
CA LYS A 46 -12.24 0.04 -2.57
C LYS A 46 -13.32 1.01 -2.97
N TYR A 47 -13.03 1.87 -3.95
CA TYR A 47 -14.05 2.72 -4.55
C TYR A 47 -13.62 3.13 -5.95
N VAL A 48 -14.56 3.69 -6.71
CA VAL A 48 -14.31 4.19 -8.06
C VAL A 48 -14.52 5.70 -8.05
N CYS A 49 -13.50 6.43 -8.48
CA CYS A 49 -13.57 7.88 -8.50
C CYS A 49 -14.43 8.40 -9.66
N GLY A 50 -14.65 9.72 -9.70
CA GLY A 50 -15.45 10.32 -10.74
C GLY A 50 -14.89 10.12 -12.14
N ALA A 51 -13.58 9.91 -12.26
CA ALA A 51 -12.94 9.62 -13.55
C ALA A 51 -13.03 8.15 -13.96
N GLY A 52 -13.59 7.29 -13.11
CA GLY A 52 -13.78 5.89 -13.43
C GLY A 52 -12.61 4.97 -13.06
N HIS A 53 -11.64 5.48 -12.33
CA HIS A 53 -10.50 4.66 -11.88
C HIS A 53 -10.80 3.94 -10.58
N LEU A 54 -10.24 2.73 -10.43
CA LEU A 54 -10.30 2.03 -9.15
C LEU A 54 -9.34 2.69 -8.16
N HIS A 55 -9.81 2.86 -6.94
CA HIS A 55 -9.00 3.32 -5.82
C HIS A 55 -9.03 2.30 -4.70
N ILE A 56 -7.93 2.18 -3.98
CA ILE A 56 -7.87 1.41 -2.74
C ILE A 56 -7.37 2.34 -1.64
N LYS A 57 -8.14 2.43 -0.57
CA LYS A 57 -7.72 3.18 0.61
C LYS A 57 -7.03 2.26 1.58
N GLY A 58 -5.87 2.70 2.07
CA GLY A 58 -5.12 1.96 3.06
C GLY A 58 -4.80 2.81 4.26
N THR A 59 -4.39 2.16 5.33
CA THR A 59 -3.93 2.81 6.54
C THR A 59 -2.53 2.31 6.84
N VAL A 60 -1.62 3.25 7.01
CA VAL A 60 -0.24 2.97 7.42
C VAL A 60 -0.15 3.21 8.92
N GLN A 61 0.51 2.30 9.64
CA GLN A 61 0.73 2.49 11.07
C GLN A 61 2.20 2.29 11.40
N ASN A 62 2.77 3.20 12.17
CA ASN A 62 4.14 3.09 12.65
C ASN A 62 4.13 2.28 13.95
N LEU A 63 4.54 1.03 13.86
CA LEU A 63 4.64 0.15 15.03
C LEU A 63 6.04 0.15 15.62
N GLY A 64 6.97 0.90 15.05
CA GLY A 64 8.32 0.98 15.54
C GLY A 64 8.45 1.90 16.75
N ALA A 65 9.66 1.96 17.28
CA ALA A 65 9.96 2.75 18.47
C ALA A 65 10.37 4.18 18.14
N VAL A 66 10.60 4.51 16.88
CA VAL A 66 11.06 5.82 16.46
C VAL A 66 10.09 6.43 15.46
N ALA A 67 10.02 7.77 15.46
CA ALA A 67 9.21 8.48 14.47
C ALA A 67 9.85 8.37 13.09
N VAL A 68 9.01 8.31 12.06
CA VAL A 68 9.47 8.26 10.67
C VAL A 68 8.82 9.40 9.89
N GLY A 69 9.33 9.63 8.69
CA GLY A 69 8.74 10.59 7.75
C GLY A 69 7.70 9.93 6.86
N PRO A 70 7.46 10.50 5.67
CA PRO A 70 6.46 9.93 4.77
C PRO A 70 6.74 8.48 4.42
N VAL A 71 5.67 7.71 4.29
CA VAL A 71 5.72 6.29 3.95
C VAL A 71 5.14 6.11 2.57
N LYS A 72 5.89 5.44 1.70
CA LYS A 72 5.42 5.12 0.34
C LYS A 72 4.88 3.70 0.31
N VAL A 73 3.70 3.56 -0.26
CA VAL A 73 3.00 2.28 -0.36
C VAL A 73 2.79 1.95 -1.82
N ALA A 74 2.96 0.70 -2.17
CA ALA A 74 2.61 0.18 -3.49
C ALA A 74 1.46 -0.78 -3.36
N GLY A 75 0.58 -0.77 -4.34
CA GLY A 75 -0.53 -1.71 -4.42
C GLY A 75 -0.55 -2.39 -5.77
N THR A 76 -0.99 -3.63 -5.80
CA THR A 76 -1.16 -4.41 -7.01
C THR A 76 -2.51 -5.09 -6.92
N VAL A 77 -3.24 -5.10 -8.04
CA VAL A 77 -4.51 -5.80 -8.10
C VAL A 77 -4.41 -6.93 -9.13
N PHE A 78 -5.07 -8.04 -8.82
CA PHE A 78 -4.97 -9.28 -9.58
C PHE A 78 -6.35 -9.78 -9.96
N ASP A 79 -6.42 -10.53 -11.07
CA ASP A 79 -7.65 -11.22 -11.44
C ASP A 79 -7.73 -12.58 -10.72
N ALA A 80 -8.74 -13.38 -11.10
CA ALA A 80 -8.99 -14.66 -10.46
C ALA A 80 -7.85 -15.67 -10.71
N GLU A 81 -7.08 -15.47 -11.77
CA GLU A 81 -5.95 -16.35 -12.08
C GLU A 81 -4.63 -15.84 -11.53
N GLY A 82 -4.66 -14.73 -10.80
CA GLY A 82 -3.45 -14.16 -10.24
C GLY A 82 -2.67 -13.27 -11.20
N LYS A 83 -3.27 -12.94 -12.33
CA LYS A 83 -2.63 -12.03 -13.29
C LYS A 83 -2.76 -10.60 -12.81
N VAL A 84 -1.67 -9.84 -12.93
CA VAL A 84 -1.65 -8.42 -12.54
C VAL A 84 -2.52 -7.61 -13.49
N LEU A 85 -3.49 -6.90 -12.93
CA LEU A 85 -4.34 -6.00 -13.70
C LEU A 85 -3.87 -4.56 -13.63
N GLY A 86 -3.16 -4.19 -12.57
CA GLY A 86 -2.64 -2.85 -12.44
C GLY A 86 -1.86 -2.67 -11.15
N THR A 87 -1.07 -1.60 -11.11
CA THR A 87 -0.27 -1.22 -9.96
C THR A 87 -0.45 0.25 -9.68
N ALA A 88 -0.22 0.65 -8.44
CA ALA A 88 -0.28 2.05 -8.04
C ALA A 88 0.64 2.29 -6.86
N THR A 89 1.08 3.52 -6.69
CA THR A 89 1.86 3.93 -5.52
C THR A 89 1.28 5.21 -4.97
N ALA A 90 1.45 5.40 -3.67
CA ALA A 90 1.06 6.62 -2.99
C ALA A 90 1.87 6.76 -1.73
N SER A 91 1.97 7.99 -1.23
CA SER A 91 2.70 8.26 0.01
C SER A 91 1.77 8.92 1.02
N THR A 92 2.05 8.71 2.30
CA THR A 92 1.35 9.45 3.35
C THR A 92 1.73 10.92 3.23
N ARG A 93 0.83 11.79 3.68
CA ARG A 93 1.06 13.23 3.59
C ARG A 93 1.73 13.80 4.83
N GLN A 94 1.70 13.08 5.93
CA GLN A 94 2.27 13.54 7.17
C GLN A 94 3.79 13.60 7.06
N ALA A 95 4.37 14.73 7.46
CA ALA A 95 5.82 14.88 7.50
C ALA A 95 6.45 14.02 8.59
N VAL A 96 5.69 13.73 9.64
CA VAL A 96 6.14 12.92 10.77
C VAL A 96 5.04 11.96 11.17
N LEU A 97 5.42 10.69 11.34
CA LEU A 97 4.53 9.64 11.84
C LEU A 97 5.18 9.08 13.09
N ASN A 98 4.66 9.46 14.25
CA ASN A 98 5.19 9.04 15.54
C ASN A 98 4.84 7.57 15.80
N PRO A 99 5.51 6.92 16.78
CA PRO A 99 5.14 5.56 17.13
C PRO A 99 3.65 5.44 17.43
N ASN A 100 3.03 4.42 16.86
CA ASN A 100 1.60 4.10 16.93
C ASN A 100 0.68 5.01 16.13
N ASP A 101 1.22 6.08 15.52
CA ASP A 101 0.40 6.93 14.65
C ASP A 101 -0.05 6.18 13.42
N LYS A 102 -1.23 6.55 12.93
CA LYS A 102 -1.79 6.03 11.69
C LYS A 102 -1.95 7.17 10.69
N ALA A 103 -1.82 6.83 9.42
CA ALA A 103 -1.99 7.79 8.33
C ALA A 103 -2.65 7.10 7.15
N PRO A 104 -3.57 7.80 6.46
CA PRO A 104 -4.22 7.21 5.29
C PRO A 104 -3.35 7.33 4.05
N VAL A 105 -3.53 6.37 3.14
CA VAL A 105 -3.03 6.44 1.77
C VAL A 105 -4.16 6.10 0.83
N ASP A 106 -4.13 6.66 -0.37
CA ASP A 106 -5.14 6.42 -1.39
C ASP A 106 -4.41 6.05 -2.68
N LEU A 107 -4.56 4.80 -3.08
CA LEU A 107 -3.92 4.28 -4.28
C LEU A 107 -4.87 4.40 -5.46
N GLU A 108 -4.48 5.17 -6.47
CA GLU A 108 -5.27 5.34 -7.67
C GLU A 108 -4.70 4.47 -8.79
N PHE A 109 -5.50 3.51 -9.27
CA PHE A 109 -5.09 2.59 -10.32
C PHE A 109 -5.56 3.14 -11.66
N LEU A 110 -4.72 3.95 -12.28
CA LEU A 110 -5.09 4.71 -13.48
C LEU A 110 -5.49 3.83 -14.64
N LYS A 111 -4.98 2.60 -14.70
CA LYS A 111 -5.28 1.68 -15.79
C LYS A 111 -6.39 0.70 -15.48
N VAL A 112 -6.91 0.72 -14.27
CA VAL A 112 -7.98 -0.21 -13.88
C VAL A 112 -9.29 0.56 -13.94
N THR A 113 -9.93 0.49 -15.08
CA THR A 113 -11.15 1.23 -15.39
C THR A 113 -12.14 0.29 -16.06
N GLY A 114 -13.42 0.67 -16.02
CA GLY A 114 -14.47 -0.04 -16.74
C GLY A 114 -14.54 -1.52 -16.38
N PRO A 115 -14.56 -2.41 -17.38
CA PRO A 115 -14.70 -3.83 -17.11
C PRO A 115 -13.58 -4.44 -16.29
N LEU A 116 -12.38 -3.85 -16.32
CA LEU A 116 -11.26 -4.39 -15.53
C LEU A 116 -11.54 -4.33 -14.03
N ILE A 117 -12.31 -3.34 -13.59
CA ILE A 117 -12.63 -3.22 -12.16
C ILE A 117 -13.33 -4.48 -11.66
N LYS A 118 -14.22 -5.04 -12.48
CA LYS A 118 -14.96 -6.25 -12.11
C LYS A 118 -14.08 -7.49 -12.10
N GLN A 119 -12.95 -7.44 -12.79
CA GLN A 119 -12.03 -8.58 -12.84
C GLN A 119 -11.10 -8.64 -11.64
N VAL A 120 -11.02 -7.56 -10.86
CA VAL A 120 -10.16 -7.54 -9.66
C VAL A 120 -10.73 -8.48 -8.61
N LYS A 121 -9.96 -9.50 -8.24
CA LYS A 121 -10.34 -10.49 -7.23
C LYS A 121 -9.44 -10.49 -6.02
N ASN A 122 -8.21 -10.02 -6.17
CA ASN A 122 -7.26 -9.94 -5.06
C ASN A 122 -6.45 -8.65 -5.17
N GLN A 123 -5.89 -8.24 -4.05
CA GLN A 123 -5.02 -7.07 -4.00
C GLN A 123 -3.93 -7.28 -2.97
N GLU A 124 -2.83 -6.57 -3.15
CA GLU A 124 -1.70 -6.63 -2.24
C GLU A 124 -1.19 -5.21 -2.01
N LEU A 125 -1.03 -4.83 -0.76
CA LEU A 125 -0.46 -3.55 -0.38
C LEU A 125 0.84 -3.80 0.36
N THR A 126 1.89 -3.08 -0.03
CA THR A 126 3.20 -3.21 0.61
C THR A 126 3.80 -1.84 0.86
N VAL A 127 4.58 -1.76 1.94
CA VAL A 127 5.39 -0.57 2.21
C VAL A 127 6.66 -0.71 1.39
N VAL A 128 6.92 0.24 0.50
CA VAL A 128 8.09 0.16 -0.39
C VAL A 128 9.20 1.13 0.00
N ALA A 129 8.89 2.16 0.76
CA ALA A 129 9.91 3.09 1.24
C ALA A 129 9.39 3.83 2.47
N VAL A 130 10.28 4.11 3.40
CA VAL A 130 9.98 4.91 4.59
C VAL A 130 11.05 5.96 4.69
N ALA A 131 10.65 7.23 4.63
CA ALA A 131 11.59 8.32 4.74
C ALA A 131 11.95 8.57 6.20
N PRO A 132 13.17 9.04 6.47
CA PRO A 132 13.52 9.47 7.83
C PRO A 132 12.67 10.67 8.22
N LYS A 133 12.47 10.83 9.51
CA LYS A 133 11.82 12.03 10.04
C LYS A 133 12.64 13.27 9.66
N GLN A 134 11.95 14.30 9.20
CA GLN A 134 12.60 15.57 8.85
C GLN A 134 12.90 16.39 10.09
#